data_38af84769b86fc4e833b57fefe273260
#
_entry.id   38af84769b86fc4e833b57fefe273260
#
_cell.length_a   1.000
_cell.length_b   1.000
_cell.length_c   1.000
_cell.angle_alpha   90.00
_cell.angle_beta   90.00
_cell.angle_gamma   90.00
#
_symmetry.space_group_name_H-M   'P 1'
#
loop_
_entity.id
_entity.type
_entity.pdbx_description
1 polymer ?
#
loop_
_entity_poly.entity_id
_entity_poly.type
_entity_poly.pdbx_seq_one_letter_code
_entity_poly.pdbx_strand_id
1 'polypeptide(L)'
;MMPDQNAFDLIPRIKKLRPDLPIIVVSAKNTLATAITAAEKGAFDYLPKPFDLAELTGLVQRAVDLPSPEKAGQPDLPEEDALPLVGGSPAMQEIYRSVARLTQNDLSVLITGDSGTGKELVARALHDYGRRKRGEFVALNMAAIPRE
;
A
#
# COMPACT_ATOMS: atom_id res chain seq x y z
N MET A 1 16.68 -19.20 -8.60
CA MET A 1 15.63 -18.63 -9.45
C MET A 1 14.41 -19.53 -9.25
N MET A 2 13.34 -19.06 -8.63
CA MET A 2 12.12 -19.86 -8.49
C MET A 2 11.40 -19.90 -9.82
N PRO A 3 10.99 -21.09 -10.34
CA PRO A 3 10.30 -21.16 -11.61
C PRO A 3 8.85 -20.70 -11.48
N ASP A 4 8.46 -19.79 -12.34
CA ASP A 4 7.11 -19.44 -12.87
C ASP A 4 5.88 -19.32 -11.97
N GLN A 5 5.96 -19.29 -10.65
CA GLN A 5 4.83 -18.90 -9.81
C GLN A 5 5.14 -17.56 -9.13
N ASN A 6 4.38 -16.55 -9.49
CA ASN A 6 4.44 -15.25 -8.82
C ASN A 6 4.08 -15.46 -7.34
N ALA A 7 4.99 -15.09 -6.41
CA ALA A 7 4.78 -15.29 -4.97
C ALA A 7 3.44 -14.68 -4.49
N PHE A 8 2.95 -13.66 -5.18
CA PHE A 8 1.64 -13.04 -4.90
C PHE A 8 0.44 -13.97 -5.15
N ASP A 9 0.55 -14.97 -6.03
CA ASP A 9 -0.54 -15.92 -6.32
C ASP A 9 -0.68 -16.99 -5.24
N LEU A 10 0.34 -17.14 -4.40
CA LEU A 10 0.29 -18.02 -3.23
C LEU A 10 -0.55 -17.43 -2.10
N ILE A 11 -0.60 -16.10 -1.96
CA ILE A 11 -1.30 -15.41 -0.86
C ILE A 11 -2.78 -15.82 -0.81
N PRO A 12 -3.58 -15.69 -1.88
CA PRO A 12 -4.99 -16.11 -1.86
C PRO A 12 -5.17 -17.60 -1.59
N ARG A 13 -4.23 -18.44 -2.04
CA ARG A 13 -4.28 -19.89 -1.78
C ARG A 13 -4.05 -20.19 -0.32
N ILE A 14 -3.08 -19.55 0.32
CA ILE A 14 -2.81 -19.69 1.76
C ILE A 14 -4.00 -19.17 2.55
N LYS A 15 -4.54 -18.00 2.18
CA LYS A 15 -5.70 -17.40 2.85
C LYS A 15 -6.97 -18.25 2.75
N LYS A 16 -7.15 -19.02 1.68
CA LYS A 16 -8.25 -20.01 1.57
C LYS A 16 -8.11 -21.15 2.58
N LEU A 17 -6.88 -21.58 2.87
CA LEU A 17 -6.60 -22.67 3.82
C LEU A 17 -6.53 -22.17 5.26
N ARG A 18 -5.99 -20.99 5.47
CA ARG A 18 -5.74 -20.37 6.79
C ARG A 18 -6.10 -18.90 6.72
N PRO A 19 -7.38 -18.51 6.83
CA PRO A 19 -7.85 -17.12 6.70
C PRO A 19 -7.16 -16.16 7.67
N ASP A 20 -6.93 -16.61 8.90
CA ASP A 20 -6.38 -15.81 9.99
C ASP A 20 -4.85 -15.72 9.99
N LEU A 21 -4.16 -16.48 9.13
CA LEU A 21 -2.70 -16.47 9.09
C LEU A 21 -2.20 -15.12 8.54
N PRO A 22 -1.45 -14.30 9.30
CA PRO A 22 -0.83 -13.11 8.78
C PRO A 22 0.29 -13.48 7.81
N ILE A 23 0.33 -12.83 6.64
CA ILE A 23 1.31 -13.08 5.58
C ILE A 23 2.11 -11.80 5.37
N ILE A 24 3.42 -11.85 5.63
CA ILE A 24 4.34 -10.76 5.33
C ILE A 24 5.05 -11.08 4.03
N VAL A 25 4.94 -10.19 3.05
CA VAL A 25 5.62 -10.34 1.75
C VAL A 25 6.96 -9.62 1.80
N VAL A 26 8.05 -10.36 1.52
CA VAL A 26 9.40 -9.81 1.43
C VAL A 26 9.88 -9.85 -0.01
N SER A 27 10.19 -8.69 -0.61
CA SER A 27 10.52 -8.60 -2.04
C SER A 27 11.70 -7.65 -2.31
N ALA A 28 12.45 -7.93 -3.38
CA ALA A 28 13.45 -7.01 -3.92
C ALA A 28 12.83 -5.88 -4.76
N LYS A 29 11.60 -6.04 -5.25
CA LYS A 29 10.86 -4.97 -5.93
C LYS A 29 10.29 -4.02 -4.88
N ASN A 30 10.75 -2.78 -4.88
CA ASN A 30 10.40 -1.74 -3.90
C ASN A 30 9.54 -0.64 -4.51
N THR A 31 8.49 -1.02 -5.23
CA THR A 31 7.55 -0.10 -5.87
C THR A 31 6.21 -0.03 -5.12
N LEU A 32 5.51 1.10 -5.24
CA LEU A 32 4.17 1.26 -4.67
C LEU A 32 3.20 0.19 -5.22
N ALA A 33 3.27 -0.11 -6.52
CA ALA A 33 2.46 -1.15 -7.15
C ALA A 33 2.65 -2.52 -6.47
N THR A 34 3.90 -2.88 -6.13
CA THR A 34 4.20 -4.13 -5.41
C THR A 34 3.57 -4.16 -4.01
N ALA A 35 3.64 -3.04 -3.27
CA ALA A 35 3.04 -2.93 -1.94
C ALA A 35 1.50 -3.01 -2.00
N ILE A 36 0.88 -2.34 -2.96
CA ILE A 36 -0.57 -2.37 -3.20
C ILE A 36 -1.01 -3.78 -3.58
N THR A 37 -0.32 -4.43 -4.55
CA THR A 37 -0.62 -5.80 -4.96
C THR A 37 -0.57 -6.78 -3.78
N ALA A 38 0.42 -6.65 -2.90
CA ALA A 38 0.51 -7.48 -1.70
C ALA A 38 -0.71 -7.28 -0.79
N ALA A 39 -1.10 -6.02 -0.53
CA ALA A 39 -2.25 -5.69 0.31
C ALA A 39 -3.57 -6.18 -0.29
N GLU A 40 -3.79 -5.98 -1.59
CA GLU A 40 -5.00 -6.44 -2.32
C GLU A 40 -5.16 -7.96 -2.29
N LYS A 41 -4.06 -8.70 -2.37
CA LYS A 41 -4.08 -10.17 -2.28
C LYS A 41 -4.23 -10.69 -0.85
N GLY A 42 -4.31 -9.78 0.15
CA GLY A 42 -4.56 -10.12 1.55
C GLY A 42 -3.29 -10.36 2.36
N ALA A 43 -2.14 -9.84 1.93
CA ALA A 43 -0.96 -9.79 2.79
C ALA A 43 -1.22 -8.87 3.99
N PHE A 44 -0.67 -9.25 5.14
CA PHE A 44 -0.70 -8.44 6.36
C PHE A 44 0.17 -7.19 6.21
N ASP A 45 1.37 -7.35 5.64
CA ASP A 45 2.28 -6.26 5.36
C ASP A 45 3.29 -6.64 4.26
N TYR A 46 4.03 -5.64 3.79
CA TYR A 46 5.04 -5.75 2.76
C TYR A 46 6.36 -5.17 3.26
N LEU A 47 7.48 -5.89 3.03
CA LEU A 47 8.82 -5.49 3.45
C LEU A 47 9.78 -5.53 2.26
N PRO A 48 10.26 -4.37 1.75
CA PRO A 48 11.22 -4.32 0.66
C PRO A 48 12.63 -4.72 1.12
N LYS A 49 13.39 -5.36 0.24
CA LYS A 49 14.82 -5.62 0.44
C LYS A 49 15.66 -4.45 -0.10
N PRO A 50 16.75 -4.06 0.57
CA PRO A 50 17.25 -4.54 1.86
C PRO A 50 16.42 -3.96 3.03
N PHE A 51 16.26 -4.72 4.11
CA PHE A 51 15.55 -4.32 5.33
C PHE A 51 16.40 -4.54 6.57
N ASP A 52 16.11 -3.82 7.64
CA ASP A 52 16.70 -4.02 8.95
C ASP A 52 15.99 -5.16 9.70
N LEU A 53 16.77 -5.92 10.49
CA LEU A 53 16.22 -7.00 11.31
C LEU A 53 15.24 -6.46 12.36
N ALA A 54 15.46 -5.26 12.89
CA ALA A 54 14.53 -4.62 13.82
C ALA A 54 13.17 -4.32 13.15
N GLU A 55 13.19 -3.90 11.88
CA GLU A 55 11.98 -3.66 11.09
C GLU A 55 11.19 -4.96 10.88
N LEU A 56 11.86 -6.04 10.50
CA LEU A 56 11.22 -7.36 10.35
C LEU A 56 10.63 -7.84 11.69
N THR A 57 11.40 -7.71 12.77
CA THR A 57 10.95 -8.14 14.11
C THR A 57 9.70 -7.36 14.54
N GLY A 58 9.68 -6.03 14.34
CA GLY A 58 8.53 -5.20 14.63
C GLY A 58 7.28 -5.55 13.79
N LEU A 59 7.48 -5.94 12.52
CA LEU A 59 6.39 -6.42 11.66
C LEU A 59 5.83 -7.75 12.16
N VAL A 60 6.70 -8.68 12.50
CA VAL A 60 6.31 -10.00 13.02
C VAL A 60 5.56 -9.85 14.34
N GLN A 61 6.05 -9.01 15.27
CA GLN A 61 5.37 -8.74 16.53
C GLN A 61 3.95 -8.22 16.30
N ARG A 62 3.78 -7.22 15.44
CA ARG A 62 2.45 -6.70 15.08
C ARG A 62 1.56 -7.74 14.43
N ALA A 63 2.13 -8.63 13.63
CA ALA A 63 1.38 -9.70 12.97
C ALA A 63 0.85 -10.73 13.95
N VAL A 64 1.57 -10.97 15.05
CA VAL A 64 1.19 -11.94 16.10
C VAL A 64 0.20 -11.34 17.10
N ASP A 65 0.34 -10.04 17.42
CA ASP A 65 -0.44 -9.35 18.45
C ASP A 65 -1.82 -8.88 17.99
N LEU A 66 -2.14 -8.92 16.68
CA LEU A 66 -3.43 -8.45 16.16
C LEU A 66 -4.47 -9.57 16.08
N PRO A 67 -5.71 -9.32 16.57
CA PRO A 67 -6.86 -10.18 16.23
C PRO A 67 -7.15 -10.07 14.73
N SER A 68 -7.50 -11.20 14.11
CA SER A 68 -7.72 -11.37 12.67
C SER A 68 -8.62 -10.30 12.06
N PRO A 69 -8.21 -9.61 10.98
CA PRO A 69 -9.08 -8.66 10.29
C PRO A 69 -10.08 -9.39 9.40
N GLU A 70 -11.36 -9.06 9.55
CA GLU A 70 -12.43 -9.51 8.66
C GLU A 70 -12.28 -8.92 7.25
N LYS A 71 -12.57 -9.76 6.30
CA LYS A 71 -12.69 -9.66 4.85
C LYS A 71 -12.78 -8.24 4.24
N ALA A 72 -11.78 -7.85 3.46
CA ALA A 72 -11.92 -6.83 2.44
C ALA A 72 -11.86 -7.49 1.04
N GLY A 73 -12.85 -7.14 0.21
CA GLY A 73 -13.07 -7.72 -1.12
C GLY A 73 -12.00 -7.33 -2.16
N GLN A 74 -11.88 -8.14 -3.19
CA GLN A 74 -10.96 -7.99 -4.31
C GLN A 74 -11.39 -6.83 -5.24
N PRO A 75 -10.46 -5.95 -5.64
CA PRO A 75 -10.60 -5.15 -6.85
C PRO A 75 -9.61 -5.54 -7.95
N ASP A 76 -10.01 -5.33 -9.21
CA ASP A 76 -9.23 -5.54 -10.43
C ASP A 76 -8.03 -4.59 -10.55
N LEU A 77 -6.90 -5.11 -11.01
CA LEU A 77 -5.61 -4.43 -11.12
C LEU A 77 -5.52 -3.53 -12.37
N PRO A 78 -4.98 -2.31 -12.26
CA PRO A 78 -4.40 -1.59 -13.39
C PRO A 78 -2.92 -1.99 -13.61
N GLU A 79 -2.46 -1.88 -14.87
CA GLU A 79 -1.12 -2.26 -15.34
C GLU A 79 0.04 -1.50 -14.65
N GLU A 80 1.22 -2.14 -14.58
CA GLU A 80 2.39 -1.80 -13.73
C GLU A 80 3.08 -0.45 -14.01
N ASP A 81 2.68 0.33 -15.05
CA ASP A 81 3.51 1.42 -15.60
C ASP A 81 3.07 2.86 -15.26
N ALA A 82 2.06 3.09 -14.41
CA ALA A 82 1.38 4.39 -14.35
C ALA A 82 1.59 5.24 -13.09
N LEU A 83 2.65 5.03 -12.25
CA LEU A 83 2.80 5.83 -11.05
C LEU A 83 3.97 6.83 -11.10
N PRO A 84 3.67 8.14 -10.86
CA PRO A 84 4.69 9.17 -10.74
C PRO A 84 5.45 9.16 -9.39
N LEU A 85 5.09 8.26 -8.46
CA LEU A 85 5.76 8.10 -7.18
C LEU A 85 6.98 7.19 -7.34
N VAL A 86 8.17 7.78 -7.47
CA VAL A 86 9.44 7.07 -7.60
C VAL A 86 10.34 7.39 -6.40
N GLY A 87 10.82 6.36 -5.71
CA GLY A 87 11.79 6.53 -4.63
C GLY A 87 12.09 5.23 -3.89
N GLY A 88 13.38 4.93 -3.75
CA GLY A 88 13.88 3.74 -3.02
C GLY A 88 14.30 4.03 -1.57
N SER A 89 14.11 5.26 -1.06
CA SER A 89 14.48 5.60 0.31
C SER A 89 13.59 4.89 1.34
N PRO A 90 14.08 4.61 2.55
CA PRO A 90 13.28 4.01 3.61
C PRO A 90 12.00 4.80 3.93
N ALA A 91 12.07 6.13 3.92
CA ALA A 91 10.93 7.01 4.13
C ALA A 91 9.85 6.85 3.03
N MET A 92 10.26 6.73 1.76
CA MET A 92 9.31 6.47 0.66
C MET A 92 8.68 5.09 0.76
N GLN A 93 9.42 4.09 1.21
CA GLN A 93 8.89 2.74 1.42
C GLN A 93 7.80 2.71 2.51
N GLU A 94 7.96 3.54 3.55
CA GLU A 94 6.93 3.68 4.59
C GLU A 94 5.67 4.38 4.06
N ILE A 95 5.84 5.41 3.20
CA ILE A 95 4.72 6.04 2.49
C ILE A 95 4.00 5.01 1.61
N TYR A 96 4.71 4.19 0.85
CA TYR A 96 4.11 3.15 0.01
C TYR A 96 3.29 2.15 0.82
N ARG A 97 3.81 1.69 1.96
CA ARG A 97 3.07 0.80 2.87
C ARG A 97 1.81 1.47 3.44
N SER A 98 1.93 2.73 3.83
CA SER A 98 0.80 3.52 4.34
C SER A 98 -0.28 3.70 3.28
N VAL A 99 0.09 4.09 2.06
CA VAL A 99 -0.84 4.22 0.92
C VAL A 99 -1.53 2.87 0.66
N ALA A 100 -0.76 1.77 0.56
CA ALA A 100 -1.33 0.45 0.30
C ALA A 100 -2.36 0.00 1.34
N ARG A 101 -2.16 0.33 2.63
CA ARG A 101 -3.14 0.05 3.70
C ARG A 101 -4.37 0.96 3.60
N LEU A 102 -4.17 2.24 3.29
CA LEU A 102 -5.24 3.23 3.23
C LEU A 102 -6.16 3.01 2.03
N THR A 103 -5.67 2.51 0.91
CA THR A 103 -6.48 2.19 -0.27
C THR A 103 -7.55 1.12 0.00
N GLN A 104 -7.35 0.29 1.02
CA GLN A 104 -8.32 -0.72 1.45
C GLN A 104 -9.46 -0.17 2.31
N ASN A 105 -9.34 1.08 2.78
CA ASN A 105 -10.28 1.72 3.69
C ASN A 105 -10.85 3.01 3.09
N ASP A 106 -11.94 3.51 3.67
CA ASP A 106 -12.58 4.76 3.28
C ASP A 106 -12.40 5.84 4.35
N LEU A 107 -11.16 6.03 4.78
CA LEU A 107 -10.78 6.97 5.83
C LEU A 107 -10.42 8.34 5.25
N SER A 108 -10.69 9.40 6.02
CA SER A 108 -10.13 10.73 5.74
C SER A 108 -8.64 10.73 6.06
N VAL A 109 -7.81 11.24 5.13
CA VAL A 109 -6.35 11.23 5.26
C VAL A 109 -5.81 12.64 5.29
N LEU A 110 -4.98 12.96 6.28
CA LEU A 110 -4.20 14.19 6.34
C LEU A 110 -2.77 13.91 5.88
N ILE A 111 -2.32 14.63 4.84
CA ILE A 111 -0.96 14.53 4.29
C ILE A 111 -0.21 15.82 4.62
N THR A 112 0.85 15.72 5.41
CA THR A 112 1.67 16.87 5.84
C THR A 112 3.10 16.76 5.27
N GLY A 113 3.77 17.89 5.14
CA GLY A 113 5.15 17.98 4.66
C GLY A 113 5.42 19.33 4.00
N ASP A 114 6.69 19.62 3.70
CA ASP A 114 7.12 20.88 3.10
C ASP A 114 6.58 21.07 1.68
N SER A 115 6.63 22.31 1.17
CA SER A 115 6.23 22.59 -0.21
C SER A 115 7.13 21.81 -1.19
N GLY A 116 6.53 21.25 -2.24
CA GLY A 116 7.26 20.49 -3.26
C GLY A 116 7.59 19.03 -2.91
N THR A 117 7.22 18.51 -1.74
CA THR A 117 7.51 17.12 -1.32
C THR A 117 6.62 16.05 -1.97
N GLY A 118 5.76 16.42 -2.91
CA GLY A 118 4.92 15.44 -3.64
C GLY A 118 3.63 15.02 -2.93
N LYS A 119 3.11 15.82 -1.98
CA LYS A 119 1.84 15.52 -1.27
C LYS A 119 0.67 15.27 -2.21
N GLU A 120 0.58 16.04 -3.31
CA GLU A 120 -0.48 15.85 -4.30
C GLU A 120 -0.35 14.51 -5.03
N LEU A 121 0.88 14.05 -5.30
CA LEU A 121 1.11 12.74 -5.90
C LEU A 121 0.65 11.60 -4.98
N VAL A 122 0.86 11.75 -3.67
CA VAL A 122 0.37 10.80 -2.67
C VAL A 122 -1.16 10.80 -2.61
N ALA A 123 -1.78 11.99 -2.63
CA ALA A 123 -3.25 12.11 -2.66
C ALA A 123 -3.85 11.48 -3.92
N ARG A 124 -3.23 11.72 -5.08
CA ARG A 124 -3.63 11.11 -6.35
C ARG A 124 -3.47 9.59 -6.32
N ALA A 125 -2.37 9.08 -5.79
CA ALA A 125 -2.17 7.64 -5.63
C ALA A 125 -3.25 7.01 -4.73
N LEU A 126 -3.61 7.64 -3.62
CA LEU A 126 -4.71 7.19 -2.76
C LEU A 126 -6.05 7.12 -3.50
N HIS A 127 -6.32 8.08 -4.40
CA HIS A 127 -7.51 8.05 -5.24
C HIS A 127 -7.44 6.94 -6.29
N ASP A 128 -6.36 6.89 -7.09
CA ASP A 128 -6.22 6.02 -8.26
C ASP A 128 -6.19 4.52 -7.88
N TYR A 129 -5.70 4.21 -6.67
CA TYR A 129 -5.67 2.84 -6.12
C TYR A 129 -6.73 2.59 -5.06
N GLY A 130 -7.50 3.62 -4.67
CA GLY A 130 -8.54 3.53 -3.66
C GLY A 130 -9.85 2.97 -4.19
N ARG A 131 -10.79 2.74 -3.26
CA ARG A 131 -12.14 2.26 -3.59
C ARG A 131 -12.91 3.21 -4.49
N ARG A 132 -12.58 4.51 -4.47
CA ARG A 132 -13.25 5.57 -5.25
C ARG A 132 -12.55 5.87 -6.58
N LYS A 133 -11.64 5.04 -7.06
CA LYS A 133 -10.86 5.23 -8.29
C LYS A 133 -11.69 5.47 -9.56
N ARG A 134 -12.99 5.12 -9.54
CA ARG A 134 -13.92 5.35 -10.66
C ARG A 134 -14.57 6.75 -10.62
N GLY A 135 -14.43 7.47 -9.51
CA GLY A 135 -14.92 8.84 -9.35
C GLY A 135 -13.91 9.86 -9.88
N GLU A 136 -14.30 11.12 -9.92
CA GLU A 136 -13.40 12.20 -10.29
C GLU A 136 -12.47 12.57 -9.13
N PHE A 137 -11.19 12.84 -9.45
CA PHE A 137 -10.25 13.43 -8.49
C PHE A 137 -10.39 14.95 -8.54
N VAL A 138 -10.99 15.53 -7.50
CA VAL A 138 -11.20 16.99 -7.41
C VAL A 138 -10.19 17.60 -6.45
N ALA A 139 -9.23 18.36 -6.99
CA ALA A 139 -8.25 19.10 -6.19
C ALA A 139 -8.70 20.55 -5.99
N LEU A 140 -8.81 21.01 -4.74
CA LEU A 140 -9.17 22.37 -4.40
C LEU A 140 -7.97 23.06 -3.73
N ASN A 141 -7.56 24.21 -4.29
CA ASN A 141 -6.57 25.07 -3.65
C ASN A 141 -7.29 26.09 -2.73
N MET A 142 -7.32 25.78 -1.44
CA MET A 142 -7.97 26.65 -0.46
C MET A 142 -7.35 28.06 -0.36
N ALA A 143 -6.06 28.21 -0.72
CA ALA A 143 -5.41 29.52 -0.76
C ALA A 143 -5.89 30.43 -1.92
N ALA A 144 -6.48 29.83 -2.95
CA ALA A 144 -7.03 30.55 -4.10
C ALA A 144 -8.51 30.98 -3.91
N ILE A 145 -9.15 30.58 -2.80
CA ILE A 145 -10.53 30.95 -2.48
C ILE A 145 -10.51 32.34 -1.81
N PRO A 146 -11.13 33.38 -2.43
CA PRO A 146 -11.20 34.70 -1.81
C PRO A 146 -11.90 34.61 -0.43
N ARG A 147 -11.35 35.28 0.56
CA ARG A 147 -12.07 35.52 1.83
C ARG A 147 -13.02 36.69 1.59
N GLU A 148 -14.31 36.47 1.75
CA GLU A 148 -15.28 37.55 1.84
C GLU A 148 -15.04 38.40 3.10
#